data_76c7aeb79f98afc03bcb3679ee4f0dee
#
_entry.id   76c7aeb79f98afc03bcb3679ee4f0dee
#
_cell.length_a   1.000
_cell.length_b   1.000
_cell.length_c   1.000
_cell.angle_alpha   90.00
_cell.angle_beta   90.00
_cell.angle_gamma   90.00
#
_symmetry.space_group_name_H-M   'P 1'
#
loop_
_entity.id
_entity.type
_entity.pdbx_description
1 polymer ?
#
loop_
_entity_poly.entity_id
_entity_poly.type
_entity_poly.pdbx_seq_one_letter_code
_entity_poly.pdbx_strand_id
1 'polypeptide(L)'
;MTIHWCGTGLSAIPGLRALIQDGQDVVVWNRSVDKAQAAVGDLTDKIQGFDKGALAKTVKAGDVVVSMLPGDWHVPLAELAISKSAHFVSSSYTAPEMRALNDAAKAAGVALVNEVGLDPGIDHLMAHHLIEEYRASAACEADNALSFISYCGGIPKIANPFRYKF
;
A
#
# COMPACT_ATOMS: atom_id res chain seq x y z
N MET A 1 -9.58 -17.08 -0.09
CA MET A 1 -8.68 -15.95 0.22
C MET A 1 -9.50 -14.68 0.14
N THR A 2 -9.62 -13.97 1.23
CA THR A 2 -10.33 -12.69 1.30
C THR A 2 -9.33 -11.55 1.45
N ILE A 3 -9.58 -10.42 0.79
CA ILE A 3 -8.78 -9.20 0.92
C ILE A 3 -9.48 -8.27 1.90
N HIS A 4 -8.88 -8.00 3.04
CA HIS A 4 -9.34 -7.02 4.02
C HIS A 4 -8.70 -5.67 3.73
N TRP A 5 -9.42 -4.81 3.02
CA TRP A 5 -8.92 -3.50 2.61
C TRP A 5 -9.26 -2.43 3.65
N CYS A 6 -8.24 -1.89 4.31
CA CYS A 6 -8.39 -0.91 5.38
C CYS A 6 -8.07 0.52 4.87
N GLY A 7 -9.09 1.36 4.75
CA GLY A 7 -8.98 2.77 4.37
C GLY A 7 -9.47 3.08 2.96
N THR A 8 -10.25 4.16 2.82
CA THR A 8 -10.79 4.67 1.56
C THR A 8 -10.35 6.13 1.34
N GLY A 9 -9.04 6.38 1.43
CA GLY A 9 -8.44 7.65 1.05
C GLY A 9 -8.47 7.87 -0.46
N LEU A 10 -8.25 9.10 -0.93
CA LEU A 10 -8.34 9.45 -2.35
C LEU A 10 -7.45 8.58 -3.24
N SER A 11 -6.23 8.30 -2.81
CA SER A 11 -5.28 7.45 -3.54
C SER A 11 -5.62 5.97 -3.51
N ALA A 12 -6.40 5.52 -2.51
CA ALA A 12 -6.77 4.11 -2.33
C ALA A 12 -7.96 3.68 -3.20
N ILE A 13 -8.88 4.61 -3.49
CA ILE A 13 -10.17 4.30 -4.15
C ILE A 13 -9.99 3.66 -5.53
N PRO A 14 -9.15 4.16 -6.44
CA PRO A 14 -9.03 3.57 -7.79
C PRO A 14 -8.60 2.10 -7.75
N GLY A 15 -7.58 1.76 -6.96
CA GLY A 15 -7.09 0.39 -6.82
C GLY A 15 -8.11 -0.54 -6.16
N LEU A 16 -8.80 -0.05 -5.11
CA LEU A 16 -9.87 -0.78 -4.45
C LEU A 16 -11.02 -1.11 -5.42
N ARG A 17 -11.46 -0.13 -6.19
CA ARG A 17 -12.51 -0.34 -7.21
C ARG A 17 -12.09 -1.36 -8.26
N ALA A 18 -10.85 -1.27 -8.75
CA ALA A 18 -10.33 -2.22 -9.74
C ALA A 18 -10.34 -3.66 -9.19
N LEU A 19 -9.87 -3.88 -7.97
CA LEU A 19 -9.89 -5.21 -7.35
C LEU A 19 -11.30 -5.79 -7.22
N ILE A 20 -12.28 -4.97 -6.82
CA ILE A 20 -13.68 -5.42 -6.70
C ILE A 20 -14.27 -5.74 -8.09
N GLN A 21 -13.99 -4.91 -9.10
CA GLN A 21 -14.45 -5.11 -10.48
C GLN A 21 -13.83 -6.37 -11.13
N ASP A 22 -12.59 -6.71 -10.77
CA ASP A 22 -11.93 -7.95 -11.16
C ASP A 22 -12.48 -9.20 -10.45
N GLY A 23 -13.52 -9.04 -9.62
CA GLY A 23 -14.17 -10.15 -8.93
C GLY A 23 -13.41 -10.69 -7.72
N GLN A 24 -12.45 -9.93 -7.18
CA GLN A 24 -11.77 -10.32 -5.94
C GLN A 24 -12.73 -10.23 -4.76
N ASP A 25 -12.58 -11.16 -3.80
CA ASP A 25 -13.35 -11.14 -2.56
C ASP A 25 -12.77 -10.12 -1.60
N VAL A 26 -13.33 -8.89 -1.61
CA VAL A 26 -12.86 -7.75 -0.83
C VAL A 26 -13.86 -7.37 0.26
N VAL A 27 -13.39 -7.28 1.50
CA VAL A 27 -14.10 -6.65 2.62
C VAL A 27 -13.46 -5.31 2.92
N VAL A 28 -14.24 -4.24 2.84
CA VAL A 28 -13.76 -2.86 3.00
C VAL A 28 -13.95 -2.40 4.45
N TRP A 29 -12.87 -1.93 5.06
CA TRP A 29 -12.84 -1.42 6.43
C TRP A 29 -12.51 0.06 6.43
N ASN A 30 -13.41 0.90 6.92
CA ASN A 30 -13.15 2.33 7.00
C ASN A 30 -13.77 2.95 8.26
N ARG A 31 -13.08 3.93 8.87
CA ARG A 31 -13.59 4.63 10.06
C ARG A 31 -14.98 5.24 9.83
N SER A 32 -15.21 5.84 8.66
CA SER A 32 -16.51 6.36 8.25
C SER A 32 -17.10 5.40 7.20
N VAL A 33 -18.12 4.64 7.60
CA VAL A 33 -18.84 3.72 6.71
C VAL A 33 -19.47 4.48 5.54
N ASP A 34 -20.04 5.67 5.78
CA ASP A 34 -20.65 6.50 4.74
C ASP A 34 -19.64 6.90 3.64
N LYS A 35 -18.39 7.20 4.02
CA LYS A 35 -17.33 7.51 3.03
C LYS A 35 -16.95 6.28 2.21
N ALA A 36 -16.91 5.11 2.82
CA ALA A 36 -16.66 3.87 2.10
C ALA A 36 -17.82 3.52 1.18
N GLN A 37 -19.06 3.71 1.66
CA GLN A 37 -20.27 3.54 0.87
C GLN A 37 -20.28 4.47 -0.36
N ALA A 38 -19.92 5.72 -0.19
CA ALA A 38 -19.81 6.67 -1.31
C ALA A 38 -18.70 6.30 -2.30
N ALA A 39 -17.65 5.62 -1.85
CA ALA A 39 -16.50 5.25 -2.68
C ALA A 39 -16.72 3.98 -3.51
N VAL A 40 -17.38 2.96 -2.95
CA VAL A 40 -17.48 1.61 -3.53
C VAL A 40 -18.85 0.93 -3.32
N GLY A 41 -19.84 1.60 -2.73
CA GLY A 41 -21.14 1.00 -2.44
C GLY A 41 -21.96 0.63 -3.69
N ASP A 42 -21.56 1.12 -4.86
CA ASP A 42 -22.08 0.70 -6.15
C ASP A 42 -21.52 -0.65 -6.64
N LEU A 43 -20.45 -1.16 -6.00
CA LEU A 43 -19.74 -2.38 -6.39
C LEU A 43 -19.84 -3.49 -5.35
N THR A 44 -20.00 -3.15 -4.07
CA THR A 44 -20.06 -4.13 -2.98
C THR A 44 -20.84 -3.62 -1.78
N ASP A 45 -21.50 -4.54 -1.08
CA ASP A 45 -22.11 -4.35 0.23
C ASP A 45 -21.22 -4.79 1.41
N LYS A 46 -20.04 -5.38 1.12
CA LYS A 46 -19.08 -5.85 2.12
C LYS A 46 -18.28 -4.71 2.74
N ILE A 47 -18.97 -3.75 3.35
CA ILE A 47 -18.39 -2.55 3.97
C ILE A 47 -18.59 -2.60 5.48
N GLN A 48 -17.52 -2.40 6.24
CA GLN A 48 -17.48 -2.48 7.70
C GLN A 48 -16.87 -1.22 8.33
N GLY A 49 -17.35 -0.86 9.51
CA GLY A 49 -16.68 0.12 10.35
C GLY A 49 -15.32 -0.43 10.82
N PHE A 50 -14.26 0.37 10.64
CA PHE A 50 -12.93 -0.08 11.05
C PHE A 50 -12.82 -0.16 12.57
N ASP A 51 -12.63 -1.37 13.06
CA ASP A 51 -12.27 -1.72 14.42
C ASP A 51 -11.25 -2.88 14.37
N LYS A 52 -10.08 -2.72 15.01
CA LYS A 52 -9.01 -3.74 14.98
C LYS A 52 -9.46 -5.06 15.59
N GLY A 53 -10.30 -5.03 16.61
CA GLY A 53 -10.82 -6.24 17.28
C GLY A 53 -11.81 -7.00 16.39
N ALA A 54 -12.68 -6.27 15.67
CA ALA A 54 -13.60 -6.87 14.69
C ALA A 54 -12.82 -7.45 13.49
N LEU A 55 -11.84 -6.72 12.97
CA LEU A 55 -10.95 -7.20 11.91
C LEU A 55 -10.24 -8.48 12.34
N ALA A 56 -9.68 -8.51 13.56
CA ALA A 56 -9.00 -9.68 14.11
C ALA A 56 -9.88 -10.94 14.24
N LYS A 57 -11.19 -10.76 14.38
CA LYS A 57 -12.16 -11.87 14.42
C LYS A 57 -12.52 -12.37 13.02
N THR A 58 -12.31 -11.55 12.00
CA THR A 58 -12.73 -11.83 10.61
C THR A 58 -11.59 -12.41 9.78
N VAL A 59 -10.35 -11.90 9.97
CA VAL A 59 -9.15 -12.35 9.24
C VAL A 59 -8.84 -13.81 9.54
N LYS A 60 -8.59 -14.58 8.49
CA LYS A 60 -8.25 -16.01 8.52
C LYS A 60 -6.88 -16.28 7.91
N ALA A 61 -6.34 -17.46 8.15
CA ALA A 61 -5.10 -17.90 7.51
C ALA A 61 -5.22 -17.86 5.98
N GLY A 62 -4.20 -17.31 5.32
CA GLY A 62 -4.14 -17.14 3.89
C GLY A 62 -4.89 -15.91 3.34
N ASP A 63 -5.55 -15.12 4.19
CA ASP A 63 -6.13 -13.84 3.77
C ASP A 63 -5.05 -12.77 3.58
N VAL A 64 -5.43 -11.63 3.01
CA VAL A 64 -4.57 -10.48 2.80
C VAL A 64 -5.14 -9.27 3.51
N VAL A 65 -4.36 -8.63 4.38
CA VAL A 65 -4.69 -7.35 5.01
C VAL A 65 -3.98 -6.24 4.26
N VAL A 66 -4.73 -5.37 3.58
CA VAL A 66 -4.21 -4.20 2.88
C VAL A 66 -4.42 -2.96 3.75
N SER A 67 -3.34 -2.27 4.13
CA SER A 67 -3.41 -1.06 4.94
C SER A 67 -3.15 0.19 4.11
N MET A 68 -4.22 0.96 3.87
CA MET A 68 -4.20 2.32 3.30
C MET A 68 -4.56 3.35 4.39
N LEU A 69 -4.30 3.01 5.64
CA LEU A 69 -4.49 3.87 6.82
C LEU A 69 -3.24 4.74 7.06
N PRO A 70 -3.30 5.72 7.99
CA PRO A 70 -2.12 6.43 8.48
C PRO A 70 -1.04 5.47 9.03
N GLY A 71 0.23 5.90 8.97
CA GLY A 71 1.42 5.08 9.27
C GLY A 71 1.38 4.33 10.59
N ASP A 72 0.83 4.93 11.64
CA ASP A 72 0.72 4.35 12.99
C ASP A 72 -0.07 3.02 13.02
N TRP A 73 -0.86 2.73 11.98
CA TRP A 73 -1.64 1.51 11.87
C TRP A 73 -0.91 0.37 11.16
N HIS A 74 0.16 0.63 10.42
CA HIS A 74 0.77 -0.40 9.58
C HIS A 74 1.40 -1.53 10.41
N VAL A 75 2.22 -1.20 11.40
CA VAL A 75 2.86 -2.21 12.27
C VAL A 75 1.81 -3.01 13.06
N PRO A 76 0.83 -2.37 13.76
CA PRO A 76 -0.23 -3.10 14.45
C PRO A 76 -1.08 -4.02 13.56
N LEU A 77 -1.25 -3.69 12.28
CA LEU A 77 -1.99 -4.54 11.33
C LEU A 77 -1.12 -5.65 10.73
N ALA A 78 0.18 -5.39 10.54
CA ALA A 78 1.13 -6.43 10.13
C ALA A 78 1.28 -7.50 11.23
N GLU A 79 1.40 -7.09 12.51
CA GLU A 79 1.41 -8.01 13.65
C GLU A 79 0.13 -8.85 13.72
N LEU A 80 -1.03 -8.21 13.51
CA LEU A 80 -2.31 -8.91 13.45
C LEU A 80 -2.30 -9.94 12.31
N ALA A 81 -1.86 -9.56 11.10
CA ALA A 81 -1.80 -10.46 9.96
C ALA A 81 -0.89 -11.68 10.25
N ILE A 82 0.32 -11.45 10.80
CA ILE A 82 1.23 -12.52 11.23
C ILE A 82 0.53 -13.46 12.23
N SER A 83 -0.13 -12.91 13.26
CA SER A 83 -0.80 -13.70 14.30
C SER A 83 -1.95 -14.55 13.76
N LYS A 84 -2.48 -14.22 12.58
CA LYS A 84 -3.56 -14.93 11.89
C LYS A 84 -3.08 -15.80 10.73
N SER A 85 -1.77 -15.90 10.52
CA SER A 85 -1.19 -16.54 9.34
C SER A 85 -1.75 -15.96 8.03
N ALA A 86 -1.96 -14.63 8.01
CA ALA A 86 -2.41 -13.85 6.87
C ALA A 86 -1.26 -12.99 6.33
N HIS A 87 -1.37 -12.55 5.08
CA HIS A 87 -0.41 -11.66 4.45
C HIS A 87 -0.74 -10.20 4.74
N PHE A 88 0.26 -9.33 4.65
CA PHE A 88 0.07 -7.88 4.83
C PHE A 88 0.62 -7.11 3.64
N VAL A 89 -0.08 -6.06 3.23
CA VAL A 89 0.33 -5.15 2.14
C VAL A 89 0.11 -3.70 2.56
N SER A 90 1.08 -2.83 2.26
CA SER A 90 0.97 -1.39 2.47
C SER A 90 1.68 -0.60 1.38
N SER A 91 1.18 0.60 1.08
CA SER A 91 1.82 1.53 0.15
C SER A 91 2.87 2.43 0.80
N SER A 92 3.09 2.32 2.10
CA SER A 92 4.00 3.17 2.87
C SER A 92 5.43 2.65 2.90
N TYR A 93 6.37 3.55 3.19
CA TYR A 93 7.79 3.21 3.42
C TYR A 93 7.95 2.16 4.52
N THR A 94 8.96 1.31 4.35
CA THR A 94 9.29 0.26 5.32
C THR A 94 10.03 0.87 6.52
N ALA A 95 9.30 1.13 7.60
CA ALA A 95 9.87 1.60 8.87
C ALA A 95 10.76 0.53 9.55
N PRO A 96 11.70 0.93 10.42
CA PRO A 96 12.53 -0.02 11.19
C PRO A 96 11.70 -1.06 11.98
N GLU A 97 10.58 -0.63 12.58
CA GLU A 97 9.67 -1.48 13.33
C GLU A 97 9.00 -2.54 12.43
N MET A 98 8.68 -2.16 11.19
CA MET A 98 8.16 -3.12 10.19
C MET A 98 9.23 -4.15 9.80
N ARG A 99 10.49 -3.70 9.61
CA ARG A 99 11.62 -4.61 9.33
C ARG A 99 11.86 -5.61 10.46
N ALA A 100 11.65 -5.20 11.71
CA ALA A 100 11.79 -6.07 12.88
C ALA A 100 10.80 -7.25 12.88
N LEU A 101 9.69 -7.17 12.13
CA LEU A 101 8.72 -8.26 12.00
C LEU A 101 9.15 -9.35 11.01
N ASN A 102 10.26 -9.19 10.29
CA ASN A 102 10.70 -10.10 9.23
C ASN A 102 10.80 -11.57 9.68
N ASP A 103 11.42 -11.82 10.81
CA ASP A 103 11.63 -13.20 11.28
C ASP A 103 10.32 -13.84 11.77
N ALA A 104 9.45 -13.05 12.41
CA ALA A 104 8.12 -13.52 12.78
C ALA A 104 7.25 -13.84 11.55
N ALA A 105 7.32 -13.02 10.50
CA ALA A 105 6.61 -13.25 9.25
C ALA A 105 7.11 -14.53 8.56
N LYS A 106 8.43 -14.73 8.48
CA LYS A 106 9.03 -15.95 7.94
C LYS A 106 8.62 -17.18 8.72
N ALA A 107 8.65 -17.12 10.06
CA ALA A 107 8.23 -18.23 10.91
C ALA A 107 6.75 -18.58 10.74
N ALA A 108 5.90 -17.59 10.50
CA ALA A 108 4.47 -17.77 10.21
C ALA A 108 4.19 -18.17 8.74
N GLY A 109 5.18 -18.17 7.86
CA GLY A 109 5.01 -18.49 6.43
C GLY A 109 4.20 -17.45 5.67
N VAL A 110 4.25 -16.16 6.08
CA VAL A 110 3.47 -15.07 5.47
C VAL A 110 4.37 -14.00 4.86
N ALA A 111 3.83 -13.26 3.89
CA ALA A 111 4.50 -12.13 3.25
C ALA A 111 4.05 -10.81 3.88
N LEU A 112 5.01 -9.92 4.15
CA LEU A 112 4.79 -8.50 4.44
C LEU A 112 5.33 -7.70 3.26
N VAL A 113 4.44 -7.12 2.46
CA VAL A 113 4.80 -6.36 1.25
C VAL A 113 4.52 -4.88 1.51
N ASN A 114 5.56 -4.08 1.51
CA ASN A 114 5.47 -2.64 1.70
C ASN A 114 5.91 -1.91 0.43
N GLU A 115 5.72 -0.60 0.39
CA GLU A 115 6.16 0.24 -0.73
C GLU A 115 5.45 -0.12 -2.05
N VAL A 116 4.18 -0.54 -1.97
CA VAL A 116 3.34 -0.87 -3.14
C VAL A 116 2.47 0.33 -3.49
N GLY A 117 3.10 1.37 -3.98
CA GLY A 117 2.46 2.64 -4.32
C GLY A 117 3.12 3.33 -5.52
N LEU A 118 2.86 4.62 -5.66
CA LEU A 118 3.52 5.47 -6.65
C LEU A 118 4.93 5.84 -6.16
N ASP A 119 5.01 6.43 -4.97
CA ASP A 119 6.20 6.78 -4.22
C ASP A 119 5.89 6.61 -2.71
N PRO A 120 6.41 5.54 -2.13
CA PRO A 120 7.34 4.53 -2.67
C PRO A 120 6.67 3.41 -3.49
N GLY A 121 7.32 2.99 -4.56
CA GLY A 121 6.97 1.81 -5.35
C GLY A 121 7.29 1.95 -6.83
N ILE A 122 6.41 2.52 -7.64
CA ILE A 122 6.60 2.67 -9.10
C ILE A 122 7.82 3.52 -9.42
N ASP A 123 8.09 4.57 -8.64
CA ASP A 123 9.28 5.42 -8.76
C ASP A 123 10.58 4.62 -8.70
N HIS A 124 10.68 3.66 -7.78
CA HIS A 124 11.83 2.78 -7.66
C HIS A 124 11.97 1.84 -8.86
N LEU A 125 10.88 1.27 -9.35
CA LEU A 125 10.89 0.41 -10.54
C LEU A 125 11.33 1.20 -11.77
N MET A 126 10.85 2.44 -11.92
CA MET A 126 11.27 3.33 -13.01
C MET A 126 12.74 3.72 -12.89
N ALA A 127 13.24 3.98 -11.69
CA ALA A 127 14.64 4.27 -11.45
C ALA A 127 15.55 3.08 -11.85
N HIS A 128 15.19 1.87 -11.43
CA HIS A 128 15.90 0.66 -11.81
C HIS A 128 15.91 0.46 -13.32
N HIS A 129 14.77 0.61 -13.97
CA HIS A 129 14.66 0.48 -15.42
C HIS A 129 15.56 1.48 -16.15
N LEU A 130 15.53 2.76 -15.78
CA LEU A 130 16.38 3.80 -16.37
C LEU A 130 17.88 3.52 -16.18
N ILE A 131 18.27 3.06 -15.00
CA ILE A 131 19.66 2.71 -14.70
C ILE A 131 20.11 1.50 -15.55
N GLU A 132 19.27 0.49 -15.71
CA GLU A 132 19.60 -0.68 -16.53
C GLU A 132 19.68 -0.33 -18.03
N GLU A 133 18.79 0.51 -18.54
CA GLU A 133 18.86 1.03 -19.91
C GLU A 133 20.18 1.79 -20.15
N TYR A 134 20.57 2.66 -19.22
CA TYR A 134 21.85 3.38 -19.32
C TYR A 134 23.03 2.41 -19.32
N ARG A 135 23.05 1.44 -18.40
CA ARG A 135 24.15 0.45 -18.29
C ARG A 135 24.28 -0.42 -19.55
N ALA A 136 23.20 -0.68 -20.23
CA ALA A 136 23.17 -1.46 -21.48
C ALA A 136 23.50 -0.61 -22.72
N SER A 137 23.56 0.71 -22.60
CA SER A 137 23.82 1.63 -23.71
C SER A 137 25.31 1.81 -24.02
N ALA A 138 25.62 2.20 -25.25
CA ALA A 138 26.97 2.57 -25.65
C ALA A 138 27.51 3.86 -24.95
N ALA A 139 26.62 4.61 -24.29
CA ALA A 139 27.00 5.81 -23.54
C ALA A 139 27.57 5.48 -22.14
N CYS A 140 27.43 4.24 -21.66
CA CYS A 140 27.94 3.81 -20.37
C CYS A 140 29.43 3.48 -20.45
N GLU A 141 30.26 4.43 -20.05
CA GLU A 141 31.73 4.29 -20.00
C GLU A 141 32.21 4.26 -18.53
N ALA A 142 33.37 3.61 -18.28
CA ALA A 142 33.87 3.38 -16.94
C ALA A 142 34.15 4.68 -16.15
N ASP A 143 34.55 5.73 -16.86
CA ASP A 143 34.95 7.02 -16.28
C ASP A 143 33.80 8.04 -16.20
N ASN A 144 32.55 7.65 -16.54
CA ASN A 144 31.44 8.55 -16.49
C ASN A 144 31.06 8.93 -15.05
N ALA A 145 30.97 10.23 -14.79
CA ALA A 145 30.35 10.74 -13.57
C ALA A 145 28.84 10.60 -13.68
N LEU A 146 28.23 9.81 -12.79
CA LEU A 146 26.79 9.53 -12.82
C LEU A 146 26.03 10.39 -11.82
N SER A 147 24.87 10.89 -12.24
CA SER A 147 23.94 11.61 -11.39
C SER A 147 22.54 11.10 -11.68
N PHE A 148 21.78 10.81 -10.63
CA PHE A 148 20.37 10.43 -10.72
C PHE A 148 19.53 11.40 -9.89
N ILE A 149 18.47 11.93 -10.47
CA ILE A 149 17.53 12.84 -9.80
C ILE A 149 16.12 12.32 -10.01
N SER A 150 15.39 12.15 -8.92
CA SER A 150 13.97 11.79 -8.93
C SER A 150 13.12 12.92 -8.35
N TYR A 151 12.01 13.21 -8.99
CA TYR A 151 11.03 14.17 -8.51
C TYR A 151 9.69 13.47 -8.31
N CYS A 152 9.12 13.60 -7.11
CA CYS A 152 7.76 13.19 -6.83
C CYS A 152 7.05 14.29 -6.03
N GLY A 153 5.77 14.51 -6.32
CA GLY A 153 5.00 15.53 -5.62
C GLY A 153 3.50 15.42 -5.86
N GLY A 154 2.72 15.84 -4.86
CA GLY A 154 1.27 15.97 -4.97
C GLY A 154 0.90 17.38 -5.40
N ILE A 155 0.06 17.52 -6.43
CA ILE A 155 -0.48 18.80 -6.88
C ILE A 155 -1.97 18.86 -6.51
N PRO A 156 -2.45 19.89 -5.79
CA PRO A 156 -3.87 20.04 -5.51
C PRO A 156 -4.66 20.27 -6.81
N LYS A 157 -5.82 19.63 -6.93
CA LYS A 157 -6.70 19.76 -8.10
C LYS A 157 -7.11 21.22 -8.37
N ILE A 158 -7.25 22.01 -7.32
CA ILE A 158 -7.51 23.45 -7.40
C ILE A 158 -6.23 24.15 -6.95
N ALA A 159 -5.62 24.92 -7.85
CA ALA A 159 -4.42 25.67 -7.56
C ALA A 159 -4.66 26.62 -6.38
N ASN A 160 -3.84 26.51 -5.35
CA ASN A 160 -3.87 27.40 -4.19
C ASN A 160 -2.46 27.91 -3.90
N PRO A 161 -2.15 29.20 -4.19
CA PRO A 161 -0.80 29.73 -4.07
C PRO A 161 -0.25 29.73 -2.64
N PHE A 162 -1.10 29.56 -1.61
CA PHE A 162 -0.68 29.55 -0.21
C PHE A 162 -0.32 28.15 0.33
N ARG A 163 -0.47 27.09 -0.44
CA ARG A 163 -0.21 25.71 0.01
C ARG A 163 1.07 25.07 -0.53
N TYR A 164 1.78 25.74 -1.42
CA TYR A 164 3.08 25.29 -1.88
C TYR A 164 4.16 25.82 -0.92
N LYS A 165 4.55 25.00 0.07
CA LYS A 165 5.82 25.13 0.75
C LYS A 165 6.73 24.04 0.17
N PHE A 166 7.72 24.48 -0.59
CA PHE A 166 8.85 23.65 -0.98
C PHE A 166 9.84 23.57 0.19
#